data_81f096ac0a688d005db4b5afd942d66c
#
_entry.id   81f096ac0a688d005db4b5afd942d66c
#
_cell.length_a   1.000
_cell.length_b   1.000
_cell.length_c   1.000
_cell.angle_alpha   90.00
_cell.angle_beta   90.00
_cell.angle_gamma   90.00
#
_symmetry.space_group_name_H-M   'P 1'
#
loop_
_entity.id
_entity.type
_entity.pdbx_description
1 polymer ?
#
loop_
_entity_poly.entity_id
_entity_poly.type
_entity_poly.pdbx_seq_one_letter_code
_entity_poly.pdbx_strand_id
1 'polypeptide(L)' 'MIVPTTEQILFFDADLYPPPKHNKLLLLSKFGVCTIGVYDANFHVGWYYLPKIPSTLKKKLINS' A
#
# COMPACT_ATOMS: atom_id res chain seq x y z
N MET A 1 -10.39 24.71 -11.01
CA MET A 1 -9.77 23.49 -10.75
C MET A 1 -10.70 22.57 -10.05
N ILE A 2 -10.52 21.41 -10.31
CA ILE A 2 -11.37 20.48 -9.85
C ILE A 2 -10.94 19.90 -8.65
N VAL A 3 -11.79 19.83 -7.78
CA VAL A 3 -11.50 19.14 -6.66
C VAL A 3 -11.36 17.77 -6.90
N PRO A 4 -10.45 17.20 -6.34
CA PRO A 4 -10.25 15.81 -6.44
C PRO A 4 -11.48 15.12 -6.02
N THR A 5 -11.69 14.01 -6.53
CA THR A 5 -12.81 13.29 -6.19
C THR A 5 -12.82 13.04 -4.77
N THR A 6 -13.94 12.74 -4.30
CA THR A 6 -14.04 12.43 -2.94
C THR A 6 -13.60 11.05 -2.63
N GLU A 7 -13.24 10.30 -3.62
CA GLU A 7 -12.76 8.98 -3.33
C GLU A 7 -11.42 9.07 -2.75
N GLN A 8 -11.20 8.46 -1.64
CA GLN A 8 -9.89 8.38 -1.03
C GLN A 8 -9.48 6.95 -0.96
N ILE A 9 -8.20 6.73 -1.14
CA ILE A 9 -7.67 5.40 -0.98
C ILE A 9 -7.31 5.24 0.47
N LEU A 10 -8.02 4.36 1.13
CA LEU A 10 -7.80 4.14 2.54
C LEU A 10 -7.21 2.77 2.78
N PHE A 11 -6.41 2.67 3.80
CA PHE A 11 -5.91 1.35 4.18
C PHE A 11 -7.04 0.48 4.66
N PHE A 12 -6.96 -0.80 4.35
CA PHE A 12 -7.87 -1.77 4.93
C PHE A 12 -7.44 -2.05 6.36
N ASP A 13 -8.42 -2.17 7.23
CA ASP A 13 -8.15 -2.57 8.59
C ASP A 13 -7.82 -4.06 8.58
N ALA A 14 -6.63 -4.40 9.01
CA ALA A 14 -6.18 -5.79 8.92
C ALA A 14 -7.00 -6.73 9.78
N ASP A 15 -7.66 -6.22 10.81
CA ASP A 15 -8.51 -7.06 11.64
C ASP A 15 -9.80 -7.41 10.95
N LEU A 16 -10.30 -6.50 10.12
CA LEU A 16 -11.55 -6.72 9.42
C LEU A 16 -11.34 -7.40 8.07
N TYR A 17 -10.21 -7.11 7.46
CA TYR A 17 -9.92 -7.62 6.12
C TYR A 17 -8.53 -8.22 6.13
N PRO A 18 -8.41 -9.53 6.34
CA PRO A 18 -7.09 -10.15 6.44
C PRO A 18 -6.28 -9.96 5.18
N PRO A 19 -5.05 -9.54 5.28
CA PRO A 19 -4.23 -9.32 4.10
C PRO A 19 -3.76 -10.61 3.47
N PRO A 20 -3.46 -10.59 2.18
CA PRO A 20 -2.86 -11.76 1.54
C PRO A 20 -1.50 -12.03 2.14
N LYS A 21 -1.18 -13.29 2.29
CA LYS A 21 0.11 -13.67 2.87
C LYS A 21 1.14 -13.79 1.77
N HIS A 22 2.38 -13.50 2.15
CA HIS A 22 3.53 -13.69 1.28
C HIS A 22 3.55 -12.76 0.07
N ASN A 23 2.69 -11.74 0.06
CA ASN A 23 2.69 -10.76 -1.01
C ASN A 23 3.26 -9.46 -0.52
N LYS A 24 3.91 -8.73 -1.41
CA LYS A 24 4.32 -7.39 -1.07
C LYS A 24 3.11 -6.49 -1.09
N LEU A 25 2.95 -5.72 -0.06
CA LEU A 25 1.82 -4.83 0.10
C LEU A 25 2.28 -3.49 0.63
N LEU A 26 1.44 -2.49 0.45
CA LEU A 26 1.62 -1.24 1.13
C LEU A 26 1.09 -1.44 2.53
N LEU A 27 1.89 -1.13 3.53
CA LEU A 27 1.56 -1.46 4.91
C LEU A 27 1.59 -0.23 5.78
N LEU A 28 0.70 -0.22 6.75
CA LEU A 28 0.66 0.85 7.72
C LEU A 28 1.02 0.27 9.08
N SER A 29 2.06 0.79 9.69
CA SER A 29 2.48 0.29 10.99
C SER A 29 1.62 0.89 12.08
N LYS A 30 1.67 0.29 13.25
CA LYS A 30 0.94 0.81 14.39
C LYS A 30 1.47 2.16 14.84
N PHE A 31 2.61 2.58 14.33
CA PHE A 31 3.17 3.89 14.65
C PHE A 31 2.81 4.92 13.58
N GLY A 32 1.99 4.56 12.61
CA GLY A 32 1.58 5.50 11.58
C GLY A 32 2.54 5.62 10.42
N VAL A 33 3.49 4.71 10.30
CA VAL A 33 4.47 4.76 9.23
C VAL A 33 4.05 3.83 8.12
N CYS A 34 4.14 4.32 6.90
CA CYS A 34 3.76 3.54 5.73
C CYS A 34 5.02 2.91 5.13
N THR A 35 4.98 1.62 4.91
CA THR A 35 6.13 0.90 4.35
C THR A 35 5.64 -0.11 3.33
N ILE A 36 6.57 -0.72 2.63
CA ILE A 36 6.26 -1.74 1.65
C ILE A 36 6.93 -3.02 2.10
N GLY A 37 6.19 -4.09 2.09
CA GLY A 37 6.76 -5.37 2.50
C GLY A 37 5.68 -6.40 2.71
N VAL A 38 5.98 -7.38 3.54
CA VAL A 38 5.05 -8.44 3.85
C VAL A 38 4.41 -8.12 5.20
N TYR A 39 3.13 -8.38 5.30
CA TYR A 39 2.37 -8.05 6.48
C TYR A 39 2.88 -8.80 7.71
N ASP A 40 3.03 -8.08 8.80
CA ASP A 40 3.41 -8.65 10.08
C ASP A 40 2.37 -8.22 11.10
N ALA A 41 1.62 -9.17 11.61
CA ALA A 41 0.51 -8.86 12.49
C ALA A 41 0.95 -8.18 13.79
N ASN A 42 2.20 -8.37 14.18
CA ASN A 42 2.67 -7.74 15.41
C ASN A 42 3.05 -6.29 15.22
N PHE A 43 3.16 -5.85 13.98
CA PHE A 43 3.67 -4.53 13.71
C PHE A 43 2.74 -3.70 12.85
N HIS A 44 2.03 -4.32 11.93
CA HIS A 44 1.19 -3.60 10.98
C HIS A 44 -0.27 -3.68 11.40
N VAL A 45 -0.98 -2.60 11.18
CA VAL A 45 -2.41 -2.56 11.51
C VAL A 45 -3.28 -2.36 10.28
N GLY A 46 -2.69 -1.95 9.17
CA GLY A 46 -3.43 -1.74 7.94
C GLY A 46 -2.62 -2.11 6.73
N TRP A 47 -3.30 -2.30 5.62
CA TRP A 47 -2.64 -2.68 4.37
C TRP A 47 -3.46 -2.22 3.17
N TYR A 48 -2.78 -2.18 2.02
CA TYR A 48 -3.46 -1.90 0.77
C TYR A 48 -2.63 -2.49 -0.35
N TYR A 49 -3.21 -2.58 -1.53
CA TYR A 49 -2.51 -3.12 -2.67
C TYR A 49 -1.48 -2.14 -3.17
N LEU A 50 -0.35 -2.66 -3.62
CA LEU A 50 0.64 -1.80 -4.23
C LEU A 50 0.14 -1.35 -5.59
N PRO A 51 0.33 -0.09 -5.94
CA PRO A 51 0.00 0.35 -7.28
C PRO A 51 0.94 -0.28 -8.28
N LYS A 52 0.43 -0.53 -9.45
CA LYS A 52 1.27 -1.06 -10.50
C LYS A 52 2.02 0.06 -11.17
N ILE A 53 3.22 -0.25 -11.64
CA ILE A 53 4.03 0.72 -12.32
C ILE A 53 3.80 0.57 -13.81
N PRO A 54 3.24 1.58 -14.48
CA PRO A 54 3.05 1.47 -15.93
C PRO A 54 4.38 1.47 -16.65
N SER A 55 4.37 0.92 -17.85
CA SER A 55 5.62 0.82 -18.58
C SER A 55 6.22 2.18 -18.89
N THR A 56 5.39 3.20 -19.03
CA THR A 56 5.93 4.53 -19.28
C THR A 56 6.74 5.05 -18.12
N LEU A 57 6.39 4.68 -16.91
CA LEU A 57 7.15 5.09 -15.76
C LEU A 57 8.35 4.20 -15.52
N LYS A 58 8.24 2.94 -15.92
CA LYS A 58 9.38 2.06 -15.73
C LYS A 58 10.60 2.56 -16.42
N LYS A 59 10.42 3.21 -17.57
CA LYS A 59 11.56 3.72 -18.31
C LYS A 59 12.23 4.87 -17.62
N LYS A 60 11.58 5.49 -16.68
CA LYS A 60 12.14 6.62 -15.96
C LYS A 60 12.79 6.24 -14.67
N LEU A 61 12.70 4.96 -14.30
CA LEU A 61 13.29 4.55 -13.03
C LEU A 61 14.76 4.23 -13.19
N ILE A 62 15.48 4.45 -12.13
CA ILE A 62 16.90 4.10 -12.10
C ILE A 62 16.99 2.62 -11.98
N ASN A 63 17.83 1.99 -12.75
CA ASN A 63 18.05 0.55 -12.71
C ASN A 63 16.82 -0.24 -13.13
N SER A 64 16.05 0.33 -14.01
CA SER A 64 14.85 -0.37 -14.47
C SER A 64 15.10 -1.16 -15.75
#